data_ef6eaee6254c6a1e24352c92ad1d27c1
#
_entry.id   ef6eaee6254c6a1e24352c92ad1d27c1
#
_cell.length_a   1.000
_cell.length_b   1.000
_cell.length_c   1.000
_cell.angle_alpha   90.00
_cell.angle_beta   90.00
_cell.angle_gamma   90.00
#
_symmetry.space_group_name_H-M   'P 1'
#
loop_
_entity.id
_entity.type
_entity.pdbx_description
1 polymer ?
#
loop_
_entity_poly.entity_id
_entity_poly.type
_entity_poly.pdbx_seq_one_letter_code
_entity_poly.pdbx_strand_id
1 'polypeptide(L)'
;MFLLLWSASTSLLAYDSGIAVQTEKNTTMHVYVNGKLYNKQPGKFVRVRSTPGLFHLEVKVLNPYNKTWYLVRKDIRIDKGFEFQYKVVFVNKLRPELREVRKYPVYSRYYLDPGLYNRHPVT
;
A
#
# COMPACT_ATOMS: atom_id res chain seq x y z
N MET A 1 27.42 -23.73 7.01
CA MET A 1 26.96 -23.97 5.64
C MET A 1 25.48 -24.08 5.54
N PHE A 2 24.90 -25.03 6.26
CA PHE A 2 23.44 -25.19 6.23
C PHE A 2 22.69 -23.95 6.68
N LEU A 3 23.24 -23.18 7.58
CA LEU A 3 22.60 -21.97 8.08
C LEU A 3 22.32 -20.95 7.01
N LEU A 4 23.19 -20.84 6.01
CA LEU A 4 22.98 -19.89 4.92
C LEU A 4 21.77 -20.25 4.08
N LEU A 5 21.57 -21.54 3.82
CA LEU A 5 20.42 -21.99 3.05
C LEU A 5 19.12 -21.76 3.80
N TRP A 6 19.13 -21.96 5.10
CA TRP A 6 17.98 -21.67 5.95
C TRP A 6 17.60 -20.20 5.88
N SER A 7 18.59 -19.32 5.98
CA SER A 7 18.33 -17.89 5.94
C SER A 7 17.69 -17.47 4.62
N ALA A 8 18.18 -18.00 3.52
CA ALA A 8 17.63 -17.71 2.21
C ALA A 8 16.18 -18.15 2.10
N SER A 9 15.87 -19.35 2.56
CA SER A 9 14.50 -19.89 2.52
C SER A 9 13.56 -19.04 3.37
N THR A 10 14.00 -18.67 4.56
CA THR A 10 13.22 -17.83 5.46
C THR A 10 12.92 -16.48 4.81
N SER A 11 13.91 -15.87 4.16
CA SER A 11 13.73 -14.58 3.49
C SER A 11 12.67 -14.63 2.40
N LEU A 12 12.63 -15.73 1.63
CA LEU A 12 11.65 -15.89 0.56
C LEU A 12 10.22 -15.95 1.07
N LEU A 13 10.02 -16.43 2.30
CA LEU A 13 8.70 -16.56 2.89
C LEU A 13 8.25 -15.29 3.62
N ALA A 14 9.15 -14.30 3.76
CA ALA A 14 8.87 -13.12 4.57
C ALA A 14 7.85 -12.17 3.94
N TYR A 15 7.69 -12.18 2.62
CA TYR A 15 6.88 -11.20 1.91
C TYR A 15 5.75 -11.86 1.15
N ASP A 16 4.86 -12.51 1.87
CA ASP A 16 3.72 -13.19 1.27
C ASP A 16 2.42 -12.40 1.38
N SER A 17 2.52 -11.12 1.71
CA SER A 17 1.39 -10.22 1.82
C SER A 17 1.76 -8.86 1.23
N GLY A 18 0.82 -7.93 1.20
CA GLY A 18 1.09 -6.62 0.66
C GLY A 18 0.08 -5.56 1.04
N ILE A 19 0.49 -4.33 0.80
CA ILE A 19 -0.31 -3.13 1.02
C ILE A 19 -0.24 -2.32 -0.26
N ALA A 20 -1.38 -1.90 -0.78
CA ALA A 20 -1.43 -1.02 -1.93
C ALA A 20 -2.28 0.20 -1.59
N VAL A 21 -1.80 1.37 -1.97
CA VAL A 21 -2.50 2.63 -1.69
C VAL A 21 -2.65 3.39 -2.99
N GLN A 22 -3.83 3.93 -3.21
CA GLN A 22 -4.19 4.67 -4.40
C GLN A 22 -4.80 6.02 -4.02
N THR A 23 -4.52 7.04 -4.81
CA THR A 23 -5.18 8.35 -4.66
C THR A 23 -6.21 8.56 -5.78
N GLU A 24 -6.92 9.67 -5.67
CA GLU A 24 -7.74 10.17 -6.77
C GLU A 24 -6.84 10.73 -7.88
N LYS A 25 -7.42 10.93 -9.07
CA LYS A 25 -6.65 11.27 -10.28
C LYS A 25 -5.89 12.58 -10.22
N ASN A 26 -6.41 13.54 -9.47
CA ASN A 26 -5.91 14.91 -9.49
C ASN A 26 -4.97 15.22 -8.33
N THR A 27 -4.44 14.22 -7.66
CA THR A 27 -3.53 14.42 -6.55
C THR A 27 -2.45 13.35 -6.50
N THR A 28 -1.47 13.57 -5.64
CA THR A 28 -0.35 12.65 -5.42
C THR A 28 -0.11 12.48 -3.93
N MET A 29 0.68 11.47 -3.58
CA MET A 29 0.92 11.13 -2.20
C MET A 29 2.31 10.56 -1.96
N HIS A 30 2.71 10.59 -0.69
CA HIS A 30 3.82 9.80 -0.15
C HIS A 30 3.24 8.79 0.83
N VAL A 31 3.70 7.55 0.75
CA VAL A 31 3.21 6.45 1.59
C VAL A 31 4.31 6.02 2.56
N TYR A 32 3.95 5.97 3.83
CA TYR A 32 4.82 5.51 4.91
C TYR A 32 4.18 4.31 5.58
N VAL A 33 4.98 3.29 5.86
CA VAL A 33 4.56 2.14 6.65
C VAL A 33 5.52 2.03 7.82
N ASN A 34 4.99 2.07 9.03
CA ASN A 34 5.77 2.08 10.27
C ASN A 34 6.87 3.15 10.25
N GLY A 35 6.54 4.32 9.71
CA GLY A 35 7.46 5.45 9.66
C GLY A 35 8.45 5.45 8.50
N LYS A 36 8.49 4.41 7.70
CA LYS A 36 9.42 4.32 6.57
C LYS A 36 8.73 4.75 5.27
N LEU A 37 9.36 5.65 4.54
CA LEU A 37 8.88 6.14 3.25
C LEU A 37 9.12 5.08 2.16
N TYR A 38 8.09 4.76 1.39
CA TYR A 38 8.17 3.74 0.34
C TYR A 38 8.18 4.32 -1.08
N ASN A 39 7.87 5.60 -1.25
CA ASN A 39 7.97 6.25 -2.56
C ASN A 39 8.61 7.63 -2.43
N LYS A 40 9.85 7.78 -2.89
CA LYS A 40 10.54 9.07 -2.87
C LYS A 40 9.87 10.09 -3.74
N GLN A 41 9.41 9.67 -4.93
CA GLN A 41 8.66 10.53 -5.83
C GLN A 41 7.18 10.42 -5.49
N PRO A 42 6.46 11.55 -5.38
CA PRO A 42 5.03 11.49 -5.15
C PRO A 42 4.35 10.70 -6.26
N GLY A 43 3.41 9.84 -5.91
CA GLY A 43 2.74 8.99 -6.87
C GLY A 43 1.25 8.87 -6.59
N LYS A 44 0.55 8.24 -7.51
CA LYS A 44 -0.90 8.01 -7.41
C LYS A 44 -1.23 6.59 -7.00
N PHE A 45 -0.27 5.68 -7.12
CA PHE A 45 -0.42 4.29 -6.76
C PHE A 45 0.90 3.77 -6.22
N VAL A 46 0.88 3.27 -4.99
CA VAL A 46 2.07 2.76 -4.31
C VAL A 46 1.76 1.37 -3.79
N ARG A 47 2.62 0.43 -4.12
CA ARG A 47 2.47 -0.96 -3.75
C ARG A 47 3.67 -1.40 -2.92
N VAL A 48 3.39 -1.96 -1.74
CA VAL A 48 4.43 -2.37 -0.79
C VAL A 48 4.25 -3.84 -0.45
N ARG A 49 5.31 -4.62 -0.66
CA ARG A 49 5.34 -6.02 -0.20
C ARG A 49 5.54 -6.02 1.30
N SER A 50 4.85 -6.90 2.00
CA SER A 50 4.93 -6.94 3.45
C SER A 50 4.79 -8.37 4.00
N THR A 51 5.20 -8.54 5.25
CA THR A 51 4.82 -9.69 6.05
C THR A 51 3.38 -9.49 6.54
N PRO A 52 2.70 -10.54 7.01
CA PRO A 52 1.43 -10.35 7.71
C PRO A 52 1.66 -9.69 9.07
N GLY A 53 0.66 -9.02 9.58
CA GLY A 53 0.73 -8.41 10.90
C GLY A 53 0.04 -7.06 10.99
N LEU A 54 0.38 -6.33 12.05
CA LEU A 54 -0.17 -5.01 12.32
C LEU A 54 0.83 -3.93 11.88
N PHE A 55 0.32 -2.94 11.17
CA PHE A 55 1.14 -1.87 10.63
C PHE A 55 0.50 -0.51 10.87
N HIS A 56 1.33 0.52 10.99
CA HIS A 56 0.89 1.91 10.97
C HIS A 56 1.06 2.44 9.56
N LEU A 57 -0.04 2.67 8.89
CA LEU A 57 -0.05 3.26 7.57
C LEU A 57 -0.26 4.76 7.67
N GLU A 58 0.64 5.53 7.08
CA GLU A 58 0.51 6.97 7.01
C GLU A 58 0.64 7.41 5.56
N VAL A 59 -0.23 8.31 5.15
CA VAL A 59 -0.21 8.84 3.80
C VAL A 59 -0.19 10.36 3.88
N LYS A 60 0.84 10.93 3.28
CA LYS A 60 0.94 12.38 3.10
C LYS A 60 0.41 12.68 1.71
N VAL A 61 -0.76 13.29 1.64
CA VAL A 61 -1.49 13.49 0.39
C VAL A 61 -1.65 14.97 0.09
N LEU A 62 -1.49 15.33 -1.17
CA LEU A 62 -1.68 16.71 -1.60
C LEU A 62 -3.17 16.97 -1.81
N ASN A 63 -3.70 17.93 -1.07
CA ASN A 63 -5.09 18.34 -1.25
C ASN A 63 -5.23 19.05 -2.60
N PRO A 64 -6.05 18.53 -3.52
CA PRO A 64 -6.15 19.12 -4.85
C PRO A 64 -6.89 20.46 -4.87
N TYR A 65 -7.60 20.81 -3.82
CA TYR A 65 -8.39 22.05 -3.75
C TYR A 65 -7.57 23.22 -3.26
N ASN A 66 -6.74 23.03 -2.23
CA ASN A 66 -5.95 24.12 -1.66
C ASN A 66 -4.44 23.97 -1.80
N LYS A 67 -3.99 22.87 -2.45
CA LYS A 67 -2.56 22.60 -2.72
C LYS A 67 -1.72 22.47 -1.44
N THR A 68 -2.31 22.04 -0.36
CA THR A 68 -1.65 21.81 0.91
C THR A 68 -1.51 20.32 1.16
N TRP A 69 -0.40 19.90 1.79
CA TRP A 69 -0.18 18.51 2.15
C TRP A 69 -0.89 18.18 3.45
N TYR A 70 -1.63 17.09 3.44
CA TYR A 70 -2.37 16.58 4.59
C TYR A 70 -1.82 15.21 4.97
N LEU A 71 -1.85 14.90 6.25
CA LEU A 71 -1.42 13.60 6.75
C LEU A 71 -2.65 12.83 7.21
N VAL A 72 -2.79 11.60 6.73
CA VAL A 72 -3.82 10.68 7.17
C VAL A 72 -3.18 9.41 7.66
N ARG A 73 -3.66 8.87 8.76
CA ARG A 73 -3.11 7.70 9.44
C ARG A 73 -4.17 6.64 9.64
N LYS A 74 -3.74 5.38 9.59
CA LYS A 74 -4.63 4.27 9.87
C LYS A 74 -3.80 3.08 10.37
N ASP A 75 -4.23 2.47 11.47
CA ASP A 75 -3.66 1.21 11.90
C ASP A 75 -4.35 0.10 11.13
N ILE A 76 -3.58 -0.76 10.53
CA ILE A 76 -4.11 -1.79 9.64
C ILE A 76 -3.60 -3.17 10.05
N ARG A 77 -4.40 -4.18 9.75
CA ARG A 77 -4.01 -5.58 9.90
C ARG A 77 -3.95 -6.21 8.51
N ILE A 78 -2.82 -6.84 8.21
CA ILE A 78 -2.60 -7.50 6.93
C ILE A 78 -2.56 -9.00 7.19
N ASP A 79 -3.50 -9.72 6.60
CA ASP A 79 -3.58 -11.17 6.72
C ASP A 79 -2.58 -11.83 5.78
N LYS A 80 -2.06 -12.98 6.21
CA LYS A 80 -1.16 -13.78 5.40
C LYS A 80 -1.82 -14.19 4.09
N GLY A 81 -1.11 -14.01 3.00
CA GLY A 81 -1.57 -14.43 1.69
C GLY A 81 -2.47 -13.43 0.97
N PHE A 82 -2.59 -12.20 1.49
CA PHE A 82 -3.42 -11.18 0.87
C PHE A 82 -2.68 -9.86 0.69
N GLU A 83 -3.05 -9.16 -0.37
CA GLU A 83 -2.70 -7.75 -0.53
C GLU A 83 -3.95 -6.93 -0.26
N PHE A 84 -3.83 -6.02 0.72
CA PHE A 84 -4.93 -5.13 1.10
C PHE A 84 -4.78 -3.81 0.35
N GLN A 85 -5.86 -3.37 -0.27
CA GLN A 85 -5.86 -2.18 -1.09
C GLN A 85 -6.68 -1.08 -0.44
N TYR A 86 -6.06 0.09 -0.33
CA TYR A 86 -6.62 1.28 0.27
C TYR A 86 -6.69 2.40 -0.74
N LYS A 87 -7.65 3.27 -0.56
CA LYS A 87 -7.77 4.48 -1.37
C LYS A 87 -7.88 5.69 -0.47
N VAL A 88 -7.13 6.74 -0.82
CA VAL A 88 -7.26 8.03 -0.15
C VAL A 88 -8.35 8.81 -0.87
N VAL A 89 -9.37 9.21 -0.14
CA VAL A 89 -10.44 10.04 -0.68
C VAL A 89 -10.63 11.25 0.20
N PHE A 90 -11.00 12.39 -0.42
CA PHE A 90 -11.37 13.57 0.34
C PHE A 90 -12.87 13.56 0.53
N VAL A 91 -13.30 13.27 1.77
CA VAL A 91 -14.72 13.20 2.13
C VAL A 91 -15.39 14.55 1.89
N ASN A 92 -14.65 15.61 2.21
CA ASN A 92 -14.97 16.96 1.81
C ASN A 92 -13.66 17.65 1.42
N LYS A 93 -13.68 18.91 1.06
CA LYS A 93 -12.51 19.60 0.54
C LYS A 93 -11.33 19.67 1.51
N LEU A 94 -11.53 19.44 2.79
CA LEU A 94 -10.49 19.59 3.81
C LEU A 94 -10.19 18.30 4.58
N ARG A 95 -10.82 17.18 4.25
CA ARG A 95 -10.72 15.98 5.08
C ARG A 95 -10.39 14.74 4.27
N PRO A 96 -9.12 14.29 4.27
CA PRO A 96 -8.76 13.02 3.66
C PRO A 96 -9.11 11.86 4.56
N GLU A 97 -9.38 10.72 3.94
CA GLU A 97 -9.70 9.48 4.62
C GLU A 97 -9.10 8.32 3.87
N LEU A 98 -8.55 7.35 4.60
CA LEU A 98 -8.06 6.09 4.03
C LEU A 98 -9.16 5.04 4.14
N ARG A 99 -9.60 4.52 3.00
CA ARG A 99 -10.62 3.49 2.94
C ARG A 99 -10.05 2.19 2.41
N GLU A 100 -10.37 1.09 3.07
CA GLU A 100 -10.08 -0.22 2.51
C GLU A 100 -11.05 -0.48 1.37
N VAL A 101 -10.54 -0.75 0.19
CA VAL A 101 -11.35 -0.94 -1.00
C VAL A 101 -11.61 -2.41 -1.25
N ARG A 102 -10.54 -3.22 -1.20
CA ARG A 102 -10.63 -4.66 -1.42
C ARG A 102 -9.32 -5.32 -0.99
N LYS A 103 -9.33 -6.66 -0.99
CA LYS A 103 -8.12 -7.44 -0.79
C LYS A 103 -8.05 -8.52 -1.86
N TYR A 104 -6.83 -8.81 -2.32
CA TYR A 104 -6.59 -9.86 -3.30
C TYR A 104 -5.71 -10.93 -2.70
N PRO A 105 -5.98 -12.23 -2.93
CA PRO A 105 -5.03 -13.28 -2.60
C PRO A 105 -3.73 -13.06 -3.37
N VAL A 106 -2.60 -13.21 -2.72
CA VAL A 106 -1.29 -13.05 -3.39
C VAL A 106 -1.04 -14.13 -4.43
N TYR A 107 -1.78 -15.23 -4.37
CA TYR A 107 -1.70 -16.30 -5.36
C TYR A 107 -2.62 -16.07 -6.55
N SER A 108 -3.41 -15.02 -6.54
CA SER A 108 -4.30 -14.71 -7.64
C SER A 108 -3.51 -14.29 -8.87
N ARG A 109 -4.12 -14.50 -10.03
CA ARG A 109 -3.55 -14.05 -11.28
C ARG A 109 -3.26 -12.56 -11.27
N TYR A 110 -4.10 -11.79 -10.63
CA TYR A 110 -3.97 -10.36 -10.47
C TYR A 110 -2.66 -9.97 -9.82
N TYR A 111 -2.31 -10.66 -8.76
CA TYR A 111 -1.11 -10.33 -7.99
C TYR A 111 0.15 -10.84 -8.69
N LEU A 112 0.08 -12.05 -9.26
CA LEU A 112 1.24 -12.69 -9.88
C LEU A 112 1.61 -12.07 -11.22
N ASP A 113 0.66 -11.43 -11.90
CA ASP A 113 0.89 -10.76 -13.17
C ASP A 113 0.87 -9.25 -12.95
N PRO A 114 2.05 -8.60 -12.88
CA PRO A 114 2.12 -7.16 -12.67
C PRO A 114 1.41 -6.36 -13.77
N GLY A 115 1.42 -6.86 -15.00
CA GLY A 115 0.74 -6.21 -16.10
C GLY A 115 -0.75 -6.13 -15.90
N LEU A 116 -1.36 -7.23 -15.45
CA LEU A 116 -2.78 -7.25 -15.14
C LEU A 116 -3.11 -6.36 -13.97
N TYR A 117 -2.28 -6.42 -12.95
CA TYR A 117 -2.47 -5.62 -11.75
C TYR A 117 -2.49 -4.13 -12.08
N ASN A 118 -1.54 -3.69 -12.87
CA ASN A 118 -1.42 -2.28 -13.22
C ASN A 118 -2.53 -1.80 -14.15
N ARG A 119 -3.07 -2.70 -14.98
CA ARG A 119 -4.18 -2.36 -15.88
C ARG A 119 -5.47 -2.13 -15.15
N HIS A 120 -5.63 -2.79 -14.01
CA HIS A 120 -6.88 -2.75 -13.25
C HIS A 120 -6.63 -2.18 -11.87
N PRO A 121 -6.26 -0.89 -11.79
CA PRO A 121 -6.06 -0.27 -10.49
C PRO A 121 -7.35 -0.29 -9.70
N VAL A 122 -7.22 -0.23 -8.40
CA VAL A 122 -8.37 -0.18 -7.51
C VAL A 122 -9.10 1.13 -7.73
N THR A 123 -10.38 1.04 -7.92
CA THR A 123 -11.25 2.21 -8.12
C THR A 123 -12.23 2.35 -6.99
#